data_8fd533776c78d93f6ddddf1c84afd9b8
#
_entry.id   8fd533776c78d93f6ddddf1c84afd9b8
#
_cell.length_a   1.000
_cell.length_b   1.000
_cell.length_c   1.000
_cell.angle_alpha   90.00
_cell.angle_beta   90.00
_cell.angle_gamma   90.00
#
_symmetry.space_group_name_H-M   'P 1'
#
loop_
_entity.id
_entity.type
_entity.pdbx_description
1 polymer ?
#
loop_
_entity_poly.entity_id
_entity_poly.type
_entity_poly.pdbx_seq_one_letter_code
_entity_poly.pdbx_strand_id
1 'polypeptide(L)'
;LTRRHLLKSFSSGAAMLAASGLLPAWARSPRSLSEAGITALSGNRFDLDIARSAINIDGRTGEAITVNGTLPAPLLRWQEGEQVTMRVTNHLDEDTSIHWHGMLVPFQMDGVPGVTFPGIKAGETFEYTFPVRQSGTYWYHSHSGLQEQLGHYGPLVVDPAGSDPVGYDREYVVVLSDYTFE
;
A
#
# COMPACT_ATOMS: atom_id res chain seq x y z
N LEU A 1 27.97 -24.71 -31.45
CA LEU A 1 28.36 -23.36 -30.99
C LEU A 1 29.78 -23.06 -31.42
N THR A 2 29.97 -22.16 -32.38
CA THR A 2 31.31 -21.82 -32.88
C THR A 2 31.97 -20.81 -31.97
N ARG A 3 33.31 -20.85 -31.85
CA ARG A 3 34.12 -19.88 -31.03
C ARG A 3 33.77 -18.42 -31.29
N ARG A 4 33.32 -18.09 -32.51
CA ARG A 4 32.87 -16.75 -32.90
C ARG A 4 31.60 -16.28 -32.19
N HIS A 5 30.65 -17.18 -31.89
CA HIS A 5 29.43 -16.86 -31.14
C HIS A 5 29.73 -16.63 -29.66
N LEU A 6 30.65 -17.41 -29.07
CA LEU A 6 31.06 -17.25 -27.69
C LEU A 6 31.75 -15.89 -27.46
N LEU A 7 32.65 -15.50 -28.35
CA LEU A 7 33.34 -14.20 -28.24
C LEU A 7 32.41 -12.99 -28.44
N LYS A 8 31.41 -13.09 -29.30
CA LYS A 8 30.40 -12.03 -29.47
C LYS A 8 29.50 -11.89 -28.23
N SER A 9 29.18 -12.98 -27.56
CA SER A 9 28.39 -12.95 -26.31
C SER A 9 29.18 -12.36 -25.13
N PHE A 10 30.49 -12.62 -25.07
CA PHE A 10 31.36 -12.03 -24.04
C PHE A 10 31.61 -10.53 -24.25
N SER A 11 31.77 -10.07 -25.48
CA SER A 11 31.98 -8.64 -25.77
C SER A 11 30.74 -7.80 -25.49
N SER A 12 29.54 -8.33 -25.69
CA SER A 12 28.27 -7.63 -25.37
C SER A 12 28.04 -7.50 -23.85
N GLY A 13 28.44 -8.50 -23.04
CA GLY A 13 28.34 -8.46 -21.59
C GLY A 13 29.33 -7.47 -20.96
N ALA A 14 30.58 -7.42 -21.48
CA ALA A 14 31.60 -6.50 -20.98
C ALA A 14 31.30 -5.02 -21.31
N ALA A 15 30.66 -4.75 -22.47
CA ALA A 15 30.24 -3.41 -22.85
C ALA A 15 29.11 -2.86 -21.96
N MET A 16 28.18 -3.73 -21.50
CA MET A 16 27.12 -3.30 -20.55
C MET A 16 27.67 -2.99 -19.16
N LEU A 17 28.69 -3.71 -18.69
CA LEU A 17 29.31 -3.45 -17.38
C LEU A 17 30.15 -2.16 -17.40
N ALA A 18 30.80 -1.83 -18.52
CA ALA A 18 31.56 -0.59 -18.66
C ALA A 18 30.66 0.66 -18.79
N ALA A 19 29.47 0.53 -19.40
CA ALA A 19 28.53 1.63 -19.57
C ALA A 19 27.86 2.07 -18.24
N SER A 20 27.77 1.18 -17.25
CA SER A 20 27.21 1.52 -15.93
C SER A 20 28.02 2.60 -15.19
N GLY A 21 29.30 2.74 -15.50
CA GLY A 21 30.16 3.80 -14.94
C GLY A 21 29.88 5.21 -15.47
N LEU A 22 29.18 5.31 -16.60
CA LEU A 22 28.87 6.60 -17.26
C LEU A 22 27.47 7.11 -16.91
N LEU A 23 26.68 6.36 -16.16
CA LEU A 23 25.36 6.80 -15.73
C LEU A 23 25.46 7.90 -14.69
N PRO A 24 24.62 8.95 -14.75
CA PRO A 24 24.56 9.97 -13.71
C PRO A 24 24.26 9.36 -12.34
N ALA A 25 24.66 10.04 -11.26
CA ALA A 25 24.54 9.52 -9.90
C ALA A 25 23.11 9.08 -9.52
N TRP A 26 22.08 9.78 -10.01
CA TRP A 26 20.68 9.43 -9.80
C TRP A 26 20.26 8.12 -10.52
N ALA A 27 20.95 7.74 -11.60
CA ALA A 27 20.70 6.48 -12.31
C ALA A 27 21.52 5.31 -11.77
N ARG A 28 22.40 5.56 -10.79
CA ARG A 28 23.24 4.56 -10.10
C ARG A 28 22.67 4.18 -8.74
N SER A 29 21.44 4.56 -8.42
CA SER A 29 20.82 4.15 -7.16
C SER A 29 21.00 2.66 -6.96
N PRO A 30 21.54 2.23 -5.79
CA PRO A 30 21.67 0.81 -5.51
C PRO A 30 20.30 0.17 -5.66
N ARG A 31 20.25 -0.98 -6.33
CA ARG A 31 19.08 -1.87 -6.38
C ARG A 31 18.81 -2.46 -5.00
N SER A 32 18.50 -1.63 -4.06
CA SER A 32 17.91 -2.00 -2.78
C SER A 32 16.57 -1.29 -2.59
N LEU A 33 15.78 -1.18 -3.64
CA LEU A 33 14.36 -1.33 -3.43
C LEU A 33 14.22 -2.79 -3.06
N SER A 34 14.06 -3.06 -1.77
CA SER A 34 13.66 -4.36 -1.27
C SER A 34 12.62 -4.93 -2.23
N GLU A 35 12.84 -6.18 -2.71
CA GLU A 35 11.81 -6.93 -3.46
C GLU A 35 10.58 -7.27 -2.59
N ALA A 36 10.56 -6.83 -1.32
CA ALA A 36 9.36 -6.76 -0.51
C ALA A 36 8.49 -5.62 -1.01
N GLY A 37 7.82 -5.82 -2.13
CA GLY A 37 6.76 -4.95 -2.59
C GLY A 37 5.66 -4.84 -1.52
N ILE A 38 4.83 -3.80 -1.60
CA ILE A 38 3.64 -3.66 -0.75
C ILE A 38 2.82 -4.95 -0.87
N THR A 39 2.47 -5.56 0.27
CA THR A 39 1.58 -6.72 0.29
C THR A 39 0.24 -6.31 -0.32
N ALA A 40 -0.21 -7.04 -1.34
CA ALA A 40 -1.50 -6.79 -1.98
C ALA A 40 -2.55 -7.80 -1.51
N LEU A 41 -3.72 -7.31 -1.16
CA LEU A 41 -4.91 -8.09 -0.82
C LEU A 41 -5.97 -7.81 -1.89
N SER A 42 -6.43 -8.85 -2.57
CA SER A 42 -7.44 -8.75 -3.63
C SER A 42 -8.70 -9.54 -3.27
N GLY A 43 -9.84 -9.11 -3.81
CA GLY A 43 -11.13 -9.74 -3.58
C GLY A 43 -12.14 -8.77 -2.97
N ASN A 44 -13.14 -9.32 -2.28
CA ASN A 44 -14.23 -8.53 -1.73
C ASN A 44 -14.46 -8.71 -0.22
N ARG A 45 -13.61 -9.50 0.45
CA ARG A 45 -13.63 -9.68 1.92
C ARG A 45 -12.22 -9.62 2.45
N PHE A 46 -12.02 -8.78 3.48
CA PHE A 46 -10.72 -8.51 4.06
C PHE A 46 -10.80 -8.52 5.59
N ASP A 47 -9.81 -9.14 6.22
CA ASP A 47 -9.57 -9.00 7.66
C ASP A 47 -8.36 -8.06 7.83
N LEU A 48 -8.56 -6.97 8.56
CA LEU A 48 -7.57 -5.92 8.77
C LEU A 48 -7.34 -5.75 10.29
N ASP A 49 -6.15 -6.11 10.72
CA ASP A 49 -5.72 -6.01 12.11
C ASP A 49 -4.87 -4.75 12.30
N ILE A 50 -5.35 -3.83 13.15
CA ILE A 50 -4.65 -2.58 13.46
C ILE A 50 -3.90 -2.79 14.78
N ALA A 51 -2.57 -2.65 14.75
CA ALA A 51 -1.72 -2.86 15.92
C ALA A 51 -0.46 -1.98 15.89
N ARG A 52 0.17 -1.77 17.06
CA ARG A 52 1.53 -1.23 17.14
C ARG A 52 2.52 -2.31 16.73
N SER A 53 3.47 -1.95 15.89
CA SER A 53 4.49 -2.88 15.39
C SER A 53 5.85 -2.19 15.34
N ALA A 54 6.90 -2.95 15.65
CA ALA A 54 8.26 -2.50 15.38
C ALA A 54 8.49 -2.48 13.87
N ILE A 55 9.03 -1.38 13.37
CA ILE A 55 9.38 -1.19 11.96
C ILE A 55 10.85 -0.86 11.80
N ASN A 56 11.40 -1.15 10.63
CA ASN A 56 12.75 -0.73 10.27
C ASN A 56 12.70 0.04 8.94
N ILE A 57 13.18 1.27 8.97
CA ILE A 57 13.31 2.11 7.79
C ILE A 57 14.77 2.52 7.67
N ASP A 58 15.44 2.08 6.60
CA ASP A 58 16.84 2.37 6.30
C ASP A 58 17.80 2.09 7.49
N GLY A 59 17.58 0.94 8.16
CA GLY A 59 18.40 0.50 9.31
C GLY A 59 18.03 1.14 10.64
N ARG A 60 17.10 2.08 10.70
CA ARG A 60 16.58 2.69 11.93
C ARG A 60 15.32 1.98 12.38
N THR A 61 15.30 1.55 13.63
CA THR A 61 14.14 0.91 14.23
C THR A 61 13.26 1.95 14.93
N GLY A 62 11.96 1.84 14.73
CA GLY A 62 10.94 2.65 15.39
C GLY A 62 9.68 1.82 15.64
N GLU A 63 8.63 2.46 16.14
CA GLU A 63 7.32 1.87 16.33
C GLU A 63 6.31 2.59 15.45
N ALA A 64 5.44 1.84 14.76
CA ALA A 64 4.36 2.38 13.95
C ALA A 64 3.02 1.75 14.29
N ILE A 65 1.94 2.43 13.97
CA ILE A 65 0.61 1.83 13.90
C ILE A 65 0.46 1.24 12.50
N THR A 66 0.36 -0.07 12.45
CA THR A 66 0.35 -0.84 11.20
C THR A 66 -1.02 -1.49 10.97
N VAL A 67 -1.33 -1.79 9.72
CA VAL A 67 -2.41 -2.69 9.35
C VAL A 67 -1.79 -4.00 8.86
N ASN A 68 -2.18 -5.11 9.45
CA ASN A 68 -1.62 -6.44 9.18
C ASN A 68 -0.08 -6.50 9.30
N GLY A 69 0.48 -5.70 10.21
CA GLY A 69 1.92 -5.72 10.53
C GLY A 69 2.83 -5.07 9.49
N THR A 70 2.31 -4.33 8.52
CA THR A 70 3.09 -3.70 7.45
C THR A 70 2.99 -2.18 7.44
N LEU A 71 4.05 -1.51 6.96
CA LEU A 71 4.12 -0.07 6.69
C LEU A 71 4.79 0.15 5.32
N PRO A 72 4.14 0.80 4.35
CA PRO A 72 2.71 1.14 4.39
C PRO A 72 1.82 -0.09 4.56
N ALA A 73 0.58 0.15 4.96
CA ALA A 73 -0.43 -0.90 5.08
C ALA A 73 -0.66 -1.61 3.74
N PRO A 74 -1.26 -2.82 3.71
CA PRO A 74 -1.47 -3.56 2.48
C PRO A 74 -2.19 -2.75 1.40
N LEU A 75 -1.80 -2.94 0.14
CA LEU A 75 -2.61 -2.50 -0.99
C LEU A 75 -3.92 -3.29 -1.00
N LEU A 76 -5.04 -2.61 -0.88
CA LEU A 76 -6.35 -3.19 -1.12
C LEU A 76 -6.69 -3.05 -2.61
N ARG A 77 -7.08 -4.15 -3.26
CA ARG A 77 -7.47 -4.12 -4.66
C ARG A 77 -8.90 -4.64 -4.80
N TRP A 78 -9.79 -3.72 -5.19
CA TRP A 78 -11.23 -3.97 -5.34
C TRP A 78 -11.64 -3.94 -6.82
N GLN A 79 -12.85 -4.39 -7.08
CA GLN A 79 -13.47 -4.32 -8.39
C GLN A 79 -14.68 -3.40 -8.34
N GLU A 80 -14.78 -2.45 -9.28
CA GLU A 80 -15.96 -1.62 -9.44
C GLU A 80 -17.21 -2.47 -9.67
N GLY A 81 -18.32 -2.12 -9.01
CA GLY A 81 -19.58 -2.85 -9.09
C GLY A 81 -19.74 -3.96 -8.06
N GLU A 82 -18.66 -4.40 -7.38
CA GLU A 82 -18.75 -5.38 -6.31
C GLU A 82 -19.18 -4.75 -4.97
N GLN A 83 -19.63 -5.58 -4.05
CA GLN A 83 -19.78 -5.21 -2.65
C GLN A 83 -18.58 -5.73 -1.87
N VAL A 84 -17.90 -4.84 -1.18
CA VAL A 84 -16.75 -5.18 -0.33
C VAL A 84 -17.12 -5.21 1.13
N THR A 85 -16.43 -6.05 1.89
CA THR A 85 -16.56 -6.17 3.35
C THR A 85 -15.17 -6.19 3.97
N MET A 86 -14.88 -5.24 4.86
CA MET A 86 -13.66 -5.18 5.64
C MET A 86 -14.00 -5.35 7.12
N ARG A 87 -13.51 -6.41 7.74
CA ARG A 87 -13.55 -6.62 9.19
C ARG A 87 -12.27 -6.02 9.78
N VAL A 88 -12.42 -4.93 10.51
CA VAL A 88 -11.32 -4.18 11.08
C VAL A 88 -11.29 -4.43 12.58
N THR A 89 -10.23 -5.09 13.07
CA THR A 89 -10.02 -5.36 14.49
C THR A 89 -8.97 -4.39 15.06
N ASN A 90 -9.36 -3.70 16.12
CA ASN A 90 -8.49 -2.76 16.82
C ASN A 90 -7.73 -3.45 17.96
N HIS A 91 -6.44 -3.66 17.81
CA HIS A 91 -5.53 -4.19 18.84
C HIS A 91 -4.75 -3.07 19.57
N LEU A 92 -5.09 -1.80 19.34
CA LEU A 92 -4.52 -0.69 20.09
C LEU A 92 -5.17 -0.58 21.47
N ASP A 93 -4.57 0.18 22.35
CA ASP A 93 -5.11 0.60 23.64
C ASP A 93 -5.93 1.91 23.56
N GLU A 94 -6.15 2.41 22.37
CA GLU A 94 -6.90 3.62 22.04
C GLU A 94 -7.92 3.36 20.91
N ASP A 95 -8.87 4.27 20.74
CA ASP A 95 -9.83 4.20 19.64
C ASP A 95 -9.15 4.39 18.28
N THR A 96 -9.64 3.72 17.26
CA THR A 96 -9.14 3.85 15.87
C THR A 96 -10.28 3.95 14.87
N SER A 97 -9.92 4.12 13.60
CA SER A 97 -10.86 4.19 12.47
C SER A 97 -10.15 3.89 11.16
N ILE A 98 -10.90 3.58 10.11
CA ILE A 98 -10.41 3.66 8.73
C ILE A 98 -11.35 4.56 7.93
N HIS A 99 -10.80 5.63 7.38
CA HIS A 99 -11.44 6.47 6.38
C HIS A 99 -10.99 6.03 4.97
N TRP A 100 -11.95 5.94 4.06
CA TRP A 100 -11.74 5.54 2.66
C TRP A 100 -11.61 6.80 1.81
N HIS A 101 -10.41 7.37 1.75
CA HIS A 101 -10.18 8.69 1.19
C HIS A 101 -10.51 8.77 -0.30
N GLY A 102 -11.46 9.65 -0.65
CA GLY A 102 -11.92 9.85 -2.03
C GLY A 102 -12.96 8.85 -2.52
N MET A 103 -13.38 7.90 -1.68
CA MET A 103 -14.40 6.91 -2.03
C MET A 103 -15.82 7.41 -1.79
N LEU A 104 -16.73 7.08 -2.71
CA LEU A 104 -18.17 7.30 -2.56
C LEU A 104 -18.80 6.16 -1.77
N VAL A 105 -18.89 6.31 -0.46
CA VAL A 105 -19.40 5.31 0.46
C VAL A 105 -20.66 5.79 1.19
N PRO A 106 -21.49 4.88 1.76
CA PRO A 106 -22.58 5.28 2.66
C PRO A 106 -22.01 6.05 3.86
N PHE A 107 -22.72 7.08 4.33
CA PHE A 107 -22.30 7.97 5.40
C PHE A 107 -21.72 7.25 6.62
N GLN A 108 -22.38 6.18 7.09
CA GLN A 108 -21.95 5.42 8.27
C GLN A 108 -20.67 4.58 8.03
N MET A 109 -20.26 4.43 6.78
CA MET A 109 -19.07 3.67 6.36
C MET A 109 -17.88 4.57 6.01
N ASP A 110 -18.02 5.88 6.15
CA ASP A 110 -16.99 6.85 5.79
C ASP A 110 -15.79 6.86 6.77
N GLY A 111 -16.00 6.37 7.99
CA GLY A 111 -14.92 6.11 8.93
C GLY A 111 -14.38 7.34 9.67
N VAL A 112 -15.17 8.41 9.82
CA VAL A 112 -14.79 9.63 10.55
C VAL A 112 -15.41 9.61 11.97
N PRO A 113 -14.63 9.34 13.03
CA PRO A 113 -15.16 9.21 14.39
C PRO A 113 -15.84 10.48 14.88
N GLY A 114 -16.99 10.30 15.55
CA GLY A 114 -17.79 11.41 16.09
C GLY A 114 -18.59 12.19 15.04
N VAL A 115 -18.43 11.85 13.76
CA VAL A 115 -19.19 12.45 12.65
C VAL A 115 -20.01 11.37 11.93
N THR A 116 -19.37 10.37 11.34
CA THR A 116 -20.02 9.35 10.54
C THR A 116 -20.28 8.05 11.30
N PHE A 117 -19.48 7.77 12.33
CA PHE A 117 -19.61 6.59 13.20
C PHE A 117 -18.89 6.82 14.55
N PRO A 118 -19.06 5.93 15.55
CA PRO A 118 -18.50 6.12 16.89
C PRO A 118 -16.98 5.89 17.02
N GLY A 119 -16.31 5.39 15.97
CA GLY A 119 -14.95 4.84 16.05
C GLY A 119 -14.95 3.36 16.42
N ILE A 120 -13.78 2.72 16.34
CA ILE A 120 -13.54 1.32 16.72
C ILE A 120 -12.80 1.35 18.05
N LYS A 121 -13.47 0.92 19.13
CA LYS A 121 -12.89 0.92 20.47
C LYS A 121 -11.74 -0.08 20.60
N ALA A 122 -10.86 0.15 21.59
CA ALA A 122 -9.80 -0.79 21.93
C ALA A 122 -10.37 -2.22 22.12
N GLY A 123 -9.81 -3.20 21.43
CA GLY A 123 -10.24 -4.60 21.45
C GLY A 123 -11.51 -4.94 20.65
N GLU A 124 -12.15 -3.95 20.02
CA GLU A 124 -13.36 -4.18 19.24
C GLU A 124 -13.06 -4.44 17.75
N THR A 125 -14.05 -5.02 17.08
CA THR A 125 -14.06 -5.22 15.62
C THR A 125 -15.24 -4.47 15.03
N PHE A 126 -15.01 -3.72 13.96
CA PHE A 126 -16.03 -3.07 13.15
C PHE A 126 -16.04 -3.63 11.74
N GLU A 127 -17.23 -3.82 11.17
CA GLU A 127 -17.39 -4.30 9.80
C GLU A 127 -17.87 -3.17 8.88
N TYR A 128 -16.99 -2.75 7.96
CA TYR A 128 -17.36 -1.87 6.87
C TYR A 128 -17.88 -2.72 5.71
N THR A 129 -19.11 -2.43 5.25
CA THR A 129 -19.69 -3.12 4.09
C THR A 129 -20.40 -2.12 3.19
N PHE A 130 -19.96 -2.02 1.93
CA PHE A 130 -20.55 -1.08 0.97
C PHE A 130 -20.28 -1.49 -0.49
N PRO A 131 -21.13 -1.04 -1.43
CA PRO A 131 -20.89 -1.22 -2.86
C PRO A 131 -19.80 -0.27 -3.36
N VAL A 132 -18.88 -0.79 -4.17
CA VAL A 132 -17.83 -0.02 -4.86
C VAL A 132 -18.42 0.60 -6.12
N ARG A 133 -18.52 1.93 -6.16
CA ARG A 133 -19.25 2.66 -7.22
C ARG A 133 -18.36 3.41 -8.19
N GLN A 134 -17.05 3.31 -8.06
CA GLN A 134 -16.09 4.07 -8.85
C GLN A 134 -14.80 3.29 -8.98
N SER A 135 -14.08 3.43 -10.09
CA SER A 135 -12.74 2.92 -10.32
C SER A 135 -11.70 4.03 -10.14
N GLY A 136 -10.43 3.65 -9.93
CA GLY A 136 -9.31 4.58 -9.79
C GLY A 136 -8.32 4.18 -8.71
N THR A 137 -7.44 5.11 -8.38
CA THR A 137 -6.39 4.95 -7.36
C THR A 137 -6.68 5.89 -6.20
N TYR A 138 -6.76 5.33 -5.02
CA TYR A 138 -7.16 5.97 -3.77
C TYR A 138 -6.21 5.55 -2.66
N TRP A 139 -6.53 5.90 -1.42
CA TRP A 139 -5.85 5.43 -0.23
C TRP A 139 -6.81 5.33 0.94
N TYR A 140 -6.42 4.63 1.97
CA TYR A 140 -7.15 4.57 3.23
C TYR A 140 -6.23 4.90 4.39
N HIS A 141 -6.77 5.49 5.44
CA HIS A 141 -5.99 5.92 6.60
C HIS A 141 -6.86 6.09 7.85
N SER A 142 -6.22 6.19 8.99
CA SER A 142 -6.92 6.56 10.22
C SER A 142 -7.41 8.00 10.17
N HIS A 143 -8.59 8.23 10.72
CA HIS A 143 -9.11 9.57 11.02
C HIS A 143 -9.21 9.79 12.53
N SER A 144 -8.41 9.05 13.33
CA SER A 144 -8.33 9.11 14.79
C SER A 144 -6.99 9.70 15.22
N GLY A 145 -7.03 10.86 15.90
CA GLY A 145 -5.82 11.52 16.38
C GLY A 145 -4.76 11.73 15.30
N LEU A 146 -3.51 11.37 15.63
CA LEU A 146 -2.36 11.44 14.73
C LEU A 146 -1.91 10.06 14.20
N GLN A 147 -2.79 9.07 14.21
CA GLN A 147 -2.45 7.69 13.84
C GLN A 147 -2.00 7.55 12.38
N GLU A 148 -2.49 8.42 11.48
CA GLU A 148 -2.03 8.49 10.09
C GLU A 148 -0.53 8.78 10.03
N GLN A 149 -0.04 9.79 10.75
CA GLN A 149 1.38 10.15 10.81
C GLN A 149 2.23 9.06 11.47
N LEU A 150 1.61 8.23 12.29
CA LEU A 150 2.26 7.08 12.94
C LEU A 150 2.27 5.82 12.07
N GLY A 151 1.76 5.88 10.83
CA GLY A 151 1.86 4.78 9.87
C GLY A 151 0.54 4.11 9.50
N HIS A 152 -0.59 4.52 10.08
CA HIS A 152 -1.90 3.93 9.78
C HIS A 152 -2.47 4.47 8.45
N TYR A 153 -1.87 4.09 7.33
CA TYR A 153 -2.30 4.40 5.97
C TYR A 153 -1.86 3.32 4.97
N GLY A 154 -2.63 3.16 3.90
CA GLY A 154 -2.33 2.23 2.83
C GLY A 154 -2.98 2.60 1.50
N PRO A 155 -2.45 2.11 0.38
CA PRO A 155 -3.00 2.36 -0.95
C PRO A 155 -4.24 1.50 -1.22
N LEU A 156 -5.11 2.04 -2.06
CA LEU A 156 -6.33 1.39 -2.53
C LEU A 156 -6.42 1.57 -4.05
N VAL A 157 -6.57 0.48 -4.77
CA VAL A 157 -6.83 0.47 -6.21
C VAL A 157 -8.18 -0.18 -6.45
N VAL A 158 -8.99 0.45 -7.28
CA VAL A 158 -10.27 -0.10 -7.74
C VAL A 158 -10.20 -0.30 -9.25
N ASP A 159 -10.20 -1.54 -9.68
CA ASP A 159 -10.22 -1.91 -11.08
C ASP A 159 -11.60 -1.55 -11.70
N PRO A 160 -11.67 -1.03 -12.93
CA PRO A 160 -12.93 -0.69 -13.58
C PRO A 160 -13.77 -1.94 -13.86
N ALA A 161 -15.10 -1.81 -13.87
CA ALA A 161 -16.02 -2.91 -14.17
C ALA A 161 -15.84 -3.50 -15.59
N GLY A 162 -15.31 -2.68 -16.51
CA GLY A 162 -14.97 -3.07 -17.88
C GLY A 162 -13.46 -3.15 -18.11
N SER A 163 -13.05 -3.14 -19.37
CA SER A 163 -11.64 -3.01 -19.72
C SER A 163 -11.14 -1.61 -19.36
N ASP A 164 -9.88 -1.54 -18.88
CA ASP A 164 -9.24 -0.24 -18.67
C ASP A 164 -9.21 0.55 -20.00
N PRO A 165 -9.62 1.82 -20.01
CA PRO A 165 -9.61 2.64 -21.21
C PRO A 165 -8.20 2.96 -21.72
N VAL A 166 -7.17 2.76 -20.88
CA VAL A 166 -5.77 3.00 -21.22
C VAL A 166 -5.01 1.67 -21.20
N GLY A 167 -4.45 1.28 -22.36
CA GLY A 167 -3.57 0.13 -22.41
C GLY A 167 -2.19 0.45 -21.82
N TYR A 168 -1.66 -0.41 -20.95
CA TYR A 168 -0.33 -0.31 -20.36
C TYR A 168 0.32 -1.69 -20.25
N ASP A 169 1.65 -1.73 -20.31
CA ASP A 169 2.42 -2.96 -20.16
C ASP A 169 2.75 -3.29 -18.71
N ARG A 170 2.76 -2.29 -17.83
CA ARG A 170 3.10 -2.41 -16.41
C ARG A 170 2.37 -1.39 -15.56
N GLU A 171 2.04 -1.79 -14.35
CA GLU A 171 1.47 -0.93 -13.31
C GLU A 171 2.40 -0.89 -12.10
N TYR A 172 2.54 0.29 -11.49
CA TYR A 172 3.26 0.48 -10.24
C TYR A 172 2.42 1.33 -9.30
N VAL A 173 2.16 0.82 -8.11
CA VAL A 173 1.54 1.59 -7.03
C VAL A 173 2.64 2.17 -6.16
N VAL A 174 2.74 3.50 -6.11
CA VAL A 174 3.76 4.22 -5.36
C VAL A 174 3.11 5.01 -4.25
N VAL A 175 3.54 4.76 -3.01
CA VAL A 175 3.14 5.54 -1.83
C VAL A 175 4.34 6.38 -1.39
N LEU A 176 4.13 7.69 -1.28
CA LEU A 176 5.13 8.62 -0.77
C LEU A 176 4.71 9.04 0.64
N SER A 177 5.63 8.91 1.58
CA SER A 177 5.41 9.29 2.98
C SER A 177 6.73 9.70 3.63
N ASP A 178 6.63 10.56 4.62
CA ASP A 178 7.71 10.84 5.57
C ASP A 178 7.45 10.13 6.90
N TYR A 179 8.50 9.86 7.65
CA TYR A 179 8.44 9.22 8.95
C TYR A 179 9.49 9.80 9.89
N THR A 180 9.06 10.21 11.09
CA THR A 180 9.96 10.75 12.10
C THR A 180 10.25 9.67 13.15
N PHE A 181 11.54 9.45 13.41
CA PHE A 181 12.02 8.62 14.52
C PHE A 181 12.31 9.54 15.71
N GLU A 182 11.66 9.29 16.83
CA GLU A 182 11.97 9.89 18.12
C GLU A 182 12.92 9.02 18.94
#